data_c1e5acc945938eca6fa49d3e72c51db5
#
_entry.id   c1e5acc945938eca6fa49d3e72c51db5
#
_cell.length_a   1.000
_cell.length_b   1.000
_cell.length_c   1.000
_cell.angle_alpha   90.00
_cell.angle_beta   90.00
_cell.angle_gamma   90.00
#
_symmetry.space_group_name_H-M   'P 1'
#
loop_
_entity.id
_entity.type
_entity.pdbx_description
1 polymer ?
#
loop_
_entity_poly.entity_id
_entity_poly.type
_entity_poly.pdbx_seq_one_letter_code
_entity_poly.pdbx_strand_id
1 'polypeptide(L)'
;MLSYKKLYYDSIDKMAKKIADNFVAGDLVTEDILKFINELYDSAKVEQSFKTSSFETAYHSPISSELEFYIARIFYHLSELEGKEWKILLRRQQGKTAPDIRIEKGGKTIAIVEIKAKAGWIQPFFSEQRYNVDKERFENGSSFDPDALIVKSRKQLTKYSETFDITNNDIFLFLPTLALVHRKKYNTSLEEYRTYFSKTSGFPEENLILLSENKSLDLSLVIKGKELLPTRDFEKLLDKLLKK
;
A
#
# COMPACT_ATOMS: atom_id res chain seq x y z
N MET A 1 -14.43 20.71 23.03
CA MET A 1 -13.23 21.04 22.21
C MET A 1 -12.80 19.78 21.45
N LEU A 2 -12.77 19.80 20.13
CA LEU A 2 -12.27 18.67 19.33
C LEU A 2 -10.75 18.54 19.53
N SER A 3 -10.23 17.31 19.73
CA SER A 3 -8.78 17.10 19.81
C SER A 3 -8.13 17.39 18.46
N TYR A 4 -6.89 17.92 18.45
CA TYR A 4 -6.11 18.11 17.23
C TYR A 4 -6.02 16.83 16.38
N LYS A 5 -5.89 15.68 17.03
CA LYS A 5 -5.86 14.39 16.36
C LYS A 5 -7.16 14.11 15.61
N LYS A 6 -8.32 14.45 16.18
CA LYS A 6 -9.61 14.29 15.50
C LYS A 6 -9.69 15.19 14.26
N LEU A 7 -9.30 16.47 14.36
CA LEU A 7 -9.29 17.39 13.22
C LEU A 7 -8.39 16.91 12.09
N TYR A 8 -7.25 16.34 12.43
CA TYR A 8 -6.33 15.76 11.46
C TYR A 8 -6.97 14.57 10.72
N TYR A 9 -7.56 13.61 11.43
CA TYR A 9 -8.24 12.47 10.80
C TYR A 9 -9.51 12.89 10.06
N ASP A 10 -10.24 13.91 10.52
CA ASP A 10 -11.37 14.49 9.78
C ASP A 10 -10.92 15.10 8.44
N SER A 11 -9.71 15.67 8.35
CA SER A 11 -9.17 16.17 7.08
C SER A 11 -8.83 15.03 6.11
N ILE A 12 -8.22 13.94 6.60
CA ILE A 12 -7.95 12.75 5.80
C ILE A 12 -9.27 12.15 5.27
N ASP A 13 -10.29 12.08 6.13
CA ASP A 13 -11.60 11.55 5.76
C ASP A 13 -12.29 12.38 4.66
N LYS A 14 -12.21 13.70 4.72
CA LYS A 14 -12.73 14.58 3.66
C LYS A 14 -12.03 14.35 2.32
N MET A 15 -10.72 14.14 2.34
CA MET A 15 -9.97 13.82 1.13
C MET A 15 -10.35 12.45 0.58
N ALA A 16 -10.52 11.44 1.44
CA ALA A 16 -10.99 10.12 1.05
C ALA A 16 -12.39 10.16 0.42
N LYS A 17 -13.30 10.97 1.00
CA LYS A 17 -14.63 11.18 0.42
C LYS A 17 -14.57 11.79 -0.97
N LYS A 18 -13.74 12.82 -1.16
CA LYS A 18 -13.54 13.45 -2.48
C LYS A 18 -13.08 12.44 -3.53
N ILE A 19 -12.15 11.53 -3.18
CA ILE A 19 -11.70 10.47 -4.08
C ILE A 19 -12.86 9.54 -4.46
N ALA A 20 -13.67 9.12 -3.50
CA ALA A 20 -14.82 8.27 -3.78
C ALA A 20 -15.86 8.98 -4.68
N ASP A 21 -16.18 10.26 -4.39
CA ASP A 21 -17.08 11.08 -5.20
C ASP A 21 -16.56 11.21 -6.64
N ASN A 22 -15.27 11.51 -6.84
CA ASN A 22 -14.65 11.65 -8.17
C ASN A 22 -14.68 10.33 -8.94
N PHE A 23 -14.35 9.21 -8.26
CA PHE A 23 -14.38 7.89 -8.90
C PHE A 23 -15.79 7.52 -9.39
N VAL A 24 -16.83 7.75 -8.59
CA VAL A 24 -18.24 7.51 -8.99
C VAL A 24 -18.65 8.44 -10.14
N ALA A 25 -18.09 9.65 -10.21
CA ALA A 25 -18.28 10.56 -11.33
C ALA A 25 -17.56 10.11 -12.64
N GLY A 26 -16.71 9.07 -12.56
CA GLY A 26 -15.97 8.52 -13.71
C GLY A 26 -14.57 9.09 -13.89
N ASP A 27 -14.06 9.85 -12.93
CA ASP A 27 -12.73 10.42 -12.97
C ASP A 27 -11.66 9.38 -12.62
N LEU A 28 -10.44 9.61 -13.13
CA LEU A 28 -9.25 8.87 -12.69
C LEU A 28 -8.73 9.47 -11.38
N VAL A 29 -8.62 8.66 -10.35
CA VAL A 29 -8.34 9.13 -8.99
C VAL A 29 -6.93 8.80 -8.49
N THR A 30 -6.21 7.91 -9.16
CA THR A 30 -4.89 7.43 -8.70
C THR A 30 -3.87 8.58 -8.56
N GLU A 31 -3.87 9.57 -9.46
CA GLU A 31 -2.96 10.72 -9.37
C GLU A 31 -3.23 11.57 -8.12
N ASP A 32 -4.50 11.83 -7.81
CA ASP A 32 -4.89 12.59 -6.61
C ASP A 32 -4.54 11.82 -5.33
N ILE A 33 -4.67 10.49 -5.34
CA ILE A 33 -4.22 9.64 -4.23
C ILE A 33 -2.71 9.75 -4.03
N LEU A 34 -1.92 9.70 -5.10
CA LEU A 34 -0.46 9.86 -5.03
C LEU A 34 -0.06 11.23 -4.50
N LYS A 35 -0.72 12.31 -4.94
CA LYS A 35 -0.51 13.67 -4.41
C LYS A 35 -0.76 13.72 -2.92
N PHE A 36 -1.89 13.15 -2.47
CA PHE A 36 -2.23 13.14 -1.05
C PHE A 36 -1.26 12.29 -0.22
N ILE A 37 -0.82 11.14 -0.71
CA ILE A 37 0.22 10.35 -0.04
C ILE A 37 1.51 11.16 0.12
N ASN A 38 1.88 11.95 -0.90
CA ASN A 38 3.04 12.83 -0.81
C ASN A 38 2.85 13.92 0.26
N GLU A 39 1.66 14.50 0.37
CA GLU A 39 1.32 15.46 1.46
C GLU A 39 1.40 14.80 2.84
N LEU A 40 0.97 13.55 2.99
CA LEU A 40 1.12 12.80 4.24
C LEU A 40 2.60 12.64 4.62
N TYR A 41 3.47 12.35 3.66
CA TYR A 41 4.93 12.28 3.91
C TYR A 41 5.52 13.63 4.29
N ASP A 42 5.07 14.71 3.67
CA ASP A 42 5.53 16.05 4.00
C ASP A 42 5.06 16.48 5.39
N SER A 43 3.82 16.16 5.74
CA SER A 43 3.29 16.40 7.10
C SER A 43 4.08 15.65 8.17
N ALA A 44 4.50 14.40 7.89
CA ALA A 44 5.34 13.62 8.80
C ALA A 44 6.76 14.18 8.99
N LYS A 45 7.20 15.11 8.11
CA LYS A 45 8.51 15.77 8.19
C LYS A 45 8.48 17.11 8.94
N VAL A 46 7.32 17.59 9.34
CA VAL A 46 7.18 18.91 9.98
C VAL A 46 8.07 19.05 11.22
N GLU A 47 8.24 17.98 12.02
CA GLU A 47 9.14 17.98 13.17
C GLU A 47 10.59 18.37 12.81
N GLN A 48 11.03 18.04 11.60
CA GLN A 48 12.39 18.38 11.15
C GLN A 48 12.59 19.88 10.91
N SER A 49 11.50 20.64 10.70
CA SER A 49 11.57 22.10 10.55
C SER A 49 11.97 22.81 11.86
N PHE A 50 11.83 22.12 13.00
CA PHE A 50 12.23 22.63 14.32
C PHE A 50 13.67 22.24 14.70
N LYS A 51 14.39 21.55 13.81
CA LYS A 51 15.78 21.14 14.08
C LYS A 51 16.72 22.33 14.21
N THR A 52 17.49 22.34 15.31
CA THR A 52 18.50 23.35 15.61
C THR A 52 19.79 22.67 16.06
N SER A 53 20.86 23.44 16.34
CA SER A 53 22.11 22.89 16.91
C SER A 53 21.92 22.24 18.29
N SER A 54 20.87 22.61 19.01
CA SER A 54 20.54 22.12 20.36
C SER A 54 19.28 21.24 20.41
N PHE A 55 18.60 21.04 19.29
CA PHE A 55 17.45 20.16 19.17
C PHE A 55 17.58 19.32 17.91
N GLU A 56 17.80 18.01 18.08
CA GLU A 56 17.87 17.05 17.00
C GLU A 56 16.70 16.08 17.08
N THR A 57 16.07 15.81 15.93
CA THR A 57 15.08 14.76 15.77
C THR A 57 15.52 13.81 14.69
N ALA A 58 15.38 12.51 14.94
CA ALA A 58 15.58 11.50 13.93
C ALA A 58 14.43 11.57 12.89
N TYR A 59 14.77 11.32 11.63
CA TYR A 59 13.74 11.18 10.60
C TYR A 59 12.86 9.98 10.93
N HIS A 60 11.63 10.24 11.31
CA HIS A 60 10.61 9.24 11.51
C HIS A 60 9.42 9.55 10.60
N SER A 61 9.11 8.66 9.68
CA SER A 61 8.01 8.84 8.74
C SER A 61 7.06 7.64 8.80
N PRO A 62 6.31 7.46 9.88
CA PRO A 62 5.27 6.45 9.93
C PRO A 62 3.98 7.04 9.35
N ILE A 63 3.84 6.98 8.03
CA ILE A 63 2.54 7.31 7.40
C ILE A 63 1.65 6.07 7.23
N SER A 64 2.11 4.90 7.69
CA SER A 64 1.36 3.64 7.47
C SER A 64 -0.04 3.70 8.05
N SER A 65 -0.19 4.22 9.26
CA SER A 65 -1.50 4.34 9.93
C SER A 65 -2.45 5.28 9.20
N GLU A 66 -1.93 6.40 8.71
CA GLU A 66 -2.66 7.42 7.97
C GLU A 66 -3.05 6.90 6.59
N LEU A 67 -2.13 6.23 5.92
CA LEU A 67 -2.37 5.63 4.60
C LEU A 67 -3.43 4.52 4.69
N GLU A 68 -3.30 3.61 5.66
CA GLU A 68 -4.30 2.57 5.90
C GLU A 68 -5.68 3.17 6.21
N PHE A 69 -5.74 4.19 7.06
CA PHE A 69 -6.97 4.90 7.37
C PHE A 69 -7.56 5.56 6.12
N TYR A 70 -6.74 6.27 5.34
CA TYR A 70 -7.17 6.95 4.11
C TYR A 70 -7.79 5.98 3.10
N ILE A 71 -7.10 4.88 2.79
CA ILE A 71 -7.61 3.87 1.85
C ILE A 71 -8.88 3.19 2.39
N ALA A 72 -8.93 2.88 3.69
CA ALA A 72 -10.14 2.32 4.32
C ALA A 72 -11.34 3.28 4.22
N ARG A 73 -11.10 4.60 4.36
CA ARG A 73 -12.17 5.61 4.25
C ARG A 73 -12.63 5.80 2.81
N ILE A 74 -11.76 5.63 1.81
CA ILE A 74 -12.20 5.61 0.39
C ILE A 74 -13.18 4.44 0.18
N PHE A 75 -12.86 3.23 0.64
CA PHE A 75 -13.78 2.09 0.51
C PHE A 75 -15.10 2.30 1.26
N TYR A 76 -15.03 2.92 2.45
CA TYR A 76 -16.23 3.24 3.20
C TYR A 76 -17.15 4.20 2.44
N HIS A 77 -16.61 5.33 1.96
CA HIS A 77 -17.39 6.32 1.21
C HIS A 77 -17.92 5.75 -0.10
N LEU A 78 -17.13 4.92 -0.80
CA LEU A 78 -17.59 4.24 -2.01
C LEU A 78 -18.77 3.29 -1.70
N SER A 79 -18.68 2.54 -0.59
CA SER A 79 -19.79 1.68 -0.15
C SER A 79 -21.09 2.47 0.09
N GLU A 80 -20.97 3.61 0.78
CA GLU A 80 -22.13 4.49 1.07
C GLU A 80 -22.73 5.04 -0.23
N LEU A 81 -21.89 5.53 -1.17
CA LEU A 81 -22.34 6.11 -2.45
C LEU A 81 -23.02 5.09 -3.35
N GLU A 82 -22.52 3.86 -3.37
CA GLU A 82 -23.01 2.79 -4.23
C GLU A 82 -23.99 1.81 -3.55
N GLY A 83 -24.37 2.08 -2.30
CA GLY A 83 -25.34 1.27 -1.55
C GLY A 83 -24.88 -0.19 -1.36
N LYS A 84 -23.57 -0.43 -1.17
CA LYS A 84 -22.99 -1.79 -1.14
C LYS A 84 -23.11 -2.51 0.20
N GLU A 85 -23.45 -1.83 1.28
CA GLU A 85 -23.55 -2.38 2.64
C GLU A 85 -22.27 -3.05 3.11
N TRP A 86 -21.11 -2.53 2.68
CA TRP A 86 -19.82 -3.07 3.12
C TRP A 86 -19.51 -2.64 4.55
N LYS A 87 -19.00 -3.57 5.34
CA LYS A 87 -18.39 -3.29 6.63
C LYS A 87 -16.89 -3.23 6.47
N ILE A 88 -16.32 -2.05 6.61
CA ILE A 88 -14.88 -1.83 6.52
C ILE A 88 -14.24 -2.00 7.89
N LEU A 89 -13.30 -2.93 8.01
CA LEU A 89 -12.61 -3.30 9.24
C LEU A 89 -11.13 -2.96 9.12
N LEU A 90 -10.71 -1.88 9.77
CA LEU A 90 -9.32 -1.41 9.79
C LEU A 90 -8.57 -2.08 10.93
N ARG A 91 -7.49 -2.80 10.63
CA ARG A 91 -6.60 -3.48 11.60
C ARG A 91 -7.34 -4.34 12.64
N ARG A 92 -8.48 -4.89 12.25
CA ARG A 92 -9.30 -5.70 13.16
C ARG A 92 -8.78 -7.12 13.22
N GLN A 93 -8.24 -7.49 14.38
CA GLN A 93 -7.73 -8.83 14.65
C GLN A 93 -8.83 -9.87 14.67
N GLN A 94 -8.55 -11.05 14.08
CA GLN A 94 -9.31 -12.28 14.23
C GLN A 94 -8.32 -13.43 14.46
N GLY A 95 -8.44 -14.12 15.57
CA GLY A 95 -7.44 -15.08 15.99
C GLY A 95 -6.06 -14.41 16.18
N LYS A 96 -5.05 -14.92 15.48
CA LYS A 96 -3.67 -14.36 15.47
C LYS A 96 -3.37 -13.52 14.23
N THR A 97 -4.40 -13.06 13.52
CA THR A 97 -4.27 -12.42 12.19
C THR A 97 -5.01 -11.09 12.19
N ALA A 98 -4.34 -10.03 11.73
CA ALA A 98 -4.90 -8.70 11.64
C ALA A 98 -4.44 -8.08 10.30
N PRO A 99 -5.23 -8.23 9.21
CA PRO A 99 -4.96 -7.52 7.97
C PRO A 99 -5.15 -6.01 8.15
N ASP A 100 -4.47 -5.21 7.33
CA ASP A 100 -4.58 -3.76 7.39
C ASP A 100 -6.04 -3.33 7.13
N ILE A 101 -6.64 -3.82 6.04
CA ILE A 101 -8.05 -3.58 5.73
C ILE A 101 -8.74 -4.90 5.37
N ARG A 102 -9.90 -5.13 5.97
CA ARG A 102 -10.81 -6.23 5.64
C ARG A 102 -12.19 -5.66 5.30
N ILE A 103 -12.75 -6.12 4.18
CA ILE A 103 -14.09 -5.73 3.72
C ILE A 103 -15.02 -6.93 3.88
N GLU A 104 -16.12 -6.73 4.58
CA GLU A 104 -17.17 -7.73 4.78
C GLU A 104 -18.49 -7.27 4.15
N LYS A 105 -19.28 -8.23 3.66
CA LYS A 105 -20.66 -8.04 3.22
C LYS A 105 -21.49 -9.23 3.68
N GLY A 106 -22.64 -8.98 4.33
CA GLY A 106 -23.45 -10.04 4.88
C GLY A 106 -22.73 -10.96 5.87
N GLY A 107 -21.76 -10.44 6.61
CA GLY A 107 -20.95 -11.21 7.59
C GLY A 107 -19.83 -12.06 6.99
N LYS A 108 -19.65 -12.05 5.66
CA LYS A 108 -18.56 -12.76 4.98
C LYS A 108 -17.47 -11.79 4.53
N THR A 109 -16.21 -12.18 4.66
CA THR A 109 -15.09 -11.42 4.10
C THR A 109 -15.13 -11.53 2.57
N ILE A 110 -15.15 -10.38 1.89
CA ILE A 110 -15.17 -10.30 0.42
C ILE A 110 -13.89 -9.77 -0.16
N ALA A 111 -13.06 -9.07 0.63
CA ALA A 111 -11.74 -8.63 0.23
C ALA A 111 -10.84 -8.36 1.44
N ILE A 112 -9.53 -8.53 1.23
CA ILE A 112 -8.46 -8.11 2.15
C ILE A 112 -7.47 -7.26 1.36
N VAL A 113 -7.06 -6.14 1.94
CA VAL A 113 -6.02 -5.28 1.38
C VAL A 113 -4.91 -5.11 2.42
N GLU A 114 -3.73 -5.59 2.08
CA GLU A 114 -2.50 -5.41 2.86
C GLU A 114 -1.73 -4.24 2.27
N ILE A 115 -1.42 -3.24 3.07
CA ILE A 115 -0.79 -2.00 2.63
C ILE A 115 0.67 -1.97 3.04
N LYS A 116 1.54 -1.66 2.10
CA LYS A 116 2.96 -1.45 2.35
C LYS A 116 3.34 -0.05 1.85
N ALA A 117 3.52 0.87 2.76
CA ALA A 117 3.93 2.24 2.43
C ALA A 117 5.27 2.28 1.68
N LYS A 118 6.14 1.28 1.90
CA LYS A 118 7.41 1.10 1.19
C LYS A 118 7.62 -0.36 0.80
N ALA A 119 8.08 -0.58 -0.43
CA ALA A 119 8.41 -1.91 -0.94
C ALA A 119 9.67 -2.54 -0.29
N GLY A 120 10.42 -1.78 0.50
CA GLY A 120 11.79 -2.09 0.91
C GLY A 120 12.03 -3.49 1.48
N TRP A 121 11.15 -3.99 2.33
CA TRP A 121 11.34 -5.27 3.01
C TRP A 121 10.69 -6.48 2.32
N ILE A 122 9.89 -6.25 1.25
CA ILE A 122 9.32 -7.32 0.43
C ILE A 122 9.89 -7.31 -1.00
N GLN A 123 11.03 -6.68 -1.19
CA GLN A 123 11.72 -6.55 -2.48
C GLN A 123 11.89 -7.85 -3.28
N PRO A 124 12.20 -9.00 -2.66
CA PRO A 124 12.35 -10.26 -3.39
C PRO A 124 11.09 -10.69 -4.15
N PHE A 125 9.91 -10.18 -3.79
CA PHE A 125 8.68 -10.46 -4.53
C PHE A 125 8.57 -9.73 -5.87
N PHE A 126 9.40 -8.72 -6.12
CA PHE A 126 9.18 -7.82 -7.25
C PHE A 126 10.18 -7.99 -8.39
N SER A 127 11.28 -8.72 -8.19
CA SER A 127 12.29 -8.87 -9.22
C SER A 127 13.17 -10.08 -8.99
N GLU A 128 13.21 -10.98 -9.97
CA GLU A 128 14.11 -12.13 -9.95
C GLU A 128 15.58 -11.71 -9.88
N GLN A 129 15.95 -10.68 -10.67
CA GLN A 129 17.29 -10.13 -10.65
C GLN A 129 17.66 -9.59 -9.26
N ARG A 130 16.72 -8.93 -8.60
CA ARG A 130 16.93 -8.43 -7.25
C ARG A 130 17.07 -9.56 -6.25
N TYR A 131 16.22 -10.56 -6.33
CA TYR A 131 16.30 -11.76 -5.52
C TYR A 131 17.66 -12.43 -5.64
N ASN A 132 18.15 -12.63 -6.86
CA ASN A 132 19.44 -13.26 -7.10
C ASN A 132 20.60 -12.46 -6.50
N VAL A 133 20.58 -11.12 -6.61
CA VAL A 133 21.60 -10.27 -5.98
C VAL A 133 21.57 -10.32 -4.45
N ASP A 134 20.38 -10.35 -3.86
CA ASP A 134 20.25 -10.44 -2.40
C ASP A 134 20.63 -11.84 -1.90
N LYS A 135 20.37 -12.89 -2.68
CA LYS A 135 20.80 -14.26 -2.43
C LYS A 135 22.33 -14.38 -2.44
N GLU A 136 22.97 -13.85 -3.48
CA GLU A 136 24.43 -13.79 -3.58
C GLU A 136 25.06 -13.07 -2.38
N ARG A 137 24.46 -11.96 -1.93
CA ARG A 137 24.91 -11.23 -0.74
C ARG A 137 24.77 -12.03 0.55
N PHE A 138 23.67 -12.77 0.68
CA PHE A 138 23.45 -13.65 1.82
C PHE A 138 24.48 -14.78 1.84
N GLU A 139 24.72 -15.45 0.72
CA GLU A 139 25.74 -16.48 0.55
C GLU A 139 27.15 -15.95 0.86
N ASN A 140 27.41 -14.66 0.62
CA ASN A 140 28.65 -13.97 0.95
C ASN A 140 28.68 -13.34 2.38
N GLY A 141 27.82 -13.80 3.28
CA GLY A 141 27.87 -13.44 4.72
C GLY A 141 26.97 -12.24 5.12
N SER A 142 26.00 -11.83 4.31
CA SER A 142 24.97 -10.90 4.73
C SER A 142 24.02 -11.55 5.74
N SER A 143 23.55 -10.79 6.72
CA SER A 143 22.51 -11.24 7.67
C SER A 143 21.10 -11.29 7.06
N PHE A 144 20.92 -10.79 5.84
CA PHE A 144 19.64 -10.74 5.14
C PHE A 144 19.43 -12.00 4.30
N ASP A 145 18.41 -12.79 4.64
CA ASP A 145 18.00 -13.98 3.91
C ASP A 145 16.78 -13.68 3.01
N PRO A 146 16.96 -13.60 1.67
CA PRO A 146 15.87 -13.34 0.75
C PRO A 146 14.84 -14.47 0.69
N ASP A 147 15.23 -15.73 0.84
CA ASP A 147 14.30 -16.86 0.86
C ASP A 147 13.40 -16.82 2.10
N ALA A 148 13.98 -16.55 3.28
CA ALA A 148 13.22 -16.39 4.51
C ALA A 148 12.20 -15.25 4.42
N LEU A 149 12.56 -14.15 3.76
CA LEU A 149 11.65 -13.02 3.57
C LEU A 149 10.47 -13.37 2.67
N ILE A 150 10.71 -14.04 1.53
CA ILE A 150 9.65 -14.55 0.65
C ILE A 150 8.73 -15.50 1.41
N VAL A 151 9.30 -16.48 2.11
CA VAL A 151 8.53 -17.45 2.89
C VAL A 151 7.68 -16.78 3.95
N LYS A 152 8.22 -15.78 4.67
CA LYS A 152 7.50 -15.02 5.69
C LYS A 152 6.29 -14.28 5.11
N SER A 153 6.50 -13.54 4.01
CA SER A 153 5.43 -12.75 3.38
C SER A 153 4.37 -13.65 2.74
N ARG A 154 4.78 -14.73 2.08
CA ARG A 154 3.88 -15.75 1.55
C ARG A 154 3.02 -16.35 2.67
N LYS A 155 3.63 -16.75 3.79
CA LYS A 155 2.89 -17.27 4.95
C LYS A 155 1.88 -16.27 5.50
N GLN A 156 2.21 -14.98 5.53
CA GLN A 156 1.28 -13.95 5.98
C GLN A 156 0.05 -13.89 5.08
N LEU A 157 0.23 -13.80 3.75
CA LEU A 157 -0.87 -13.73 2.80
C LEU A 157 -1.70 -15.02 2.78
N THR A 158 -1.05 -16.20 2.74
CA THR A 158 -1.75 -17.50 2.78
C THR A 158 -2.58 -17.66 4.04
N LYS A 159 -2.07 -17.20 5.19
CA LYS A 159 -2.80 -17.25 6.44
C LYS A 159 -4.08 -16.41 6.42
N TYR A 160 -4.15 -15.36 5.61
CA TYR A 160 -5.39 -14.60 5.44
C TYR A 160 -6.48 -15.46 4.77
N SER A 161 -6.14 -16.20 3.71
CA SER A 161 -7.12 -17.06 3.04
C SER A 161 -7.68 -18.13 3.98
N GLU A 162 -6.83 -18.77 4.79
CA GLU A 162 -7.24 -19.77 5.77
C GLU A 162 -8.07 -19.19 6.93
N THR A 163 -7.66 -18.01 7.46
CA THR A 163 -8.32 -17.41 8.64
C THR A 163 -9.69 -16.83 8.32
N PHE A 164 -9.86 -16.28 7.12
CA PHE A 164 -11.03 -15.52 6.73
C PHE A 164 -11.91 -16.22 5.69
N ASP A 165 -11.58 -17.47 5.34
CA ASP A 165 -12.29 -18.27 4.31
C ASP A 165 -12.45 -17.47 3.00
N ILE A 166 -11.36 -16.91 2.52
CA ILE A 166 -11.31 -16.05 1.32
C ILE A 166 -10.31 -16.61 0.29
N THR A 167 -10.63 -16.45 -0.99
CA THR A 167 -9.75 -16.90 -2.06
C THR A 167 -8.56 -15.96 -2.27
N ASN A 168 -7.46 -16.47 -2.82
CA ASN A 168 -6.29 -15.64 -3.17
C ASN A 168 -6.66 -14.53 -4.17
N ASN A 169 -7.73 -14.69 -4.97
CA ASN A 169 -8.19 -13.68 -5.92
C ASN A 169 -8.73 -12.40 -5.25
N ASP A 170 -9.01 -12.47 -3.94
CA ASP A 170 -9.64 -11.41 -3.19
C ASP A 170 -8.73 -10.85 -2.08
N ILE A 171 -7.44 -11.21 -2.11
CA ILE A 171 -6.41 -10.68 -1.22
C ILE A 171 -5.45 -9.84 -2.07
N PHE A 172 -5.34 -8.56 -1.74
CA PHE A 172 -4.59 -7.56 -2.49
C PHE A 172 -3.39 -7.06 -1.69
N LEU A 173 -2.27 -6.86 -2.38
CA LEU A 173 -1.11 -6.16 -1.85
C LEU A 173 -1.04 -4.78 -2.49
N PHE A 174 -1.15 -3.74 -1.67
CA PHE A 174 -1.17 -2.35 -2.10
C PHE A 174 0.15 -1.67 -1.81
N LEU A 175 0.72 -1.04 -2.83
CA LEU A 175 1.95 -0.23 -2.75
C LEU A 175 1.78 1.07 -3.52
N PRO A 176 2.10 2.22 -2.92
CA PRO A 176 2.12 3.49 -3.64
C PRO A 176 3.11 3.50 -4.80
N THR A 177 4.28 2.89 -4.60
CA THR A 177 5.35 2.85 -5.62
C THR A 177 6.29 1.68 -5.36
N LEU A 178 6.94 1.21 -6.43
CA LEU A 178 8.07 0.27 -6.37
C LEU A 178 9.41 0.96 -6.14
N ALA A 179 9.44 2.24 -5.81
CA ALA A 179 10.67 2.96 -5.55
C ALA A 179 11.48 2.28 -4.43
N LEU A 180 12.53 1.67 -4.85
CA LEU A 180 13.50 1.01 -4.00
C LEU A 180 14.56 2.04 -3.62
N VAL A 181 14.58 2.45 -2.38
CA VAL A 181 15.31 3.58 -1.79
C VAL A 181 16.81 3.67 -2.16
N HIS A 182 17.40 2.71 -2.82
CA HIS A 182 18.85 2.71 -3.12
C HIS A 182 19.25 2.21 -4.51
N ARG A 183 18.36 2.16 -5.56
CA ARG A 183 18.74 1.37 -6.72
C ARG A 183 18.35 1.91 -8.09
N LYS A 184 19.26 2.70 -8.61
CA LYS A 184 19.31 3.10 -10.02
C LYS A 184 19.68 1.95 -11.00
N LYS A 185 19.95 0.73 -10.52
CA LYS A 185 20.60 -0.33 -11.33
C LYS A 185 19.69 -1.36 -11.98
N TYR A 186 18.40 -1.42 -11.60
CA TYR A 186 17.53 -2.48 -12.11
C TYR A 186 16.52 -1.92 -13.10
N ASN A 187 16.65 -2.36 -14.34
CA ASN A 187 15.81 -1.93 -15.47
C ASN A 187 14.61 -2.90 -15.67
N THR A 188 14.09 -3.46 -14.58
CA THR A 188 12.95 -4.38 -14.61
C THR A 188 11.67 -3.62 -14.96
N SER A 189 10.89 -4.11 -15.91
CA SER A 189 9.61 -3.51 -16.26
C SER A 189 8.55 -3.74 -15.17
N LEU A 190 7.46 -2.98 -15.18
CA LEU A 190 6.35 -3.18 -14.26
C LEU A 190 5.73 -4.57 -14.43
N GLU A 191 5.62 -5.03 -15.66
CA GLU A 191 5.12 -6.36 -16.02
C GLU A 191 5.98 -7.48 -15.45
N GLU A 192 7.30 -7.37 -15.56
CA GLU A 192 8.23 -8.32 -14.94
C GLU A 192 8.08 -8.37 -13.42
N TYR A 193 7.85 -7.21 -12.76
CA TYR A 193 7.56 -7.17 -11.33
C TYR A 193 6.29 -7.93 -10.97
N ARG A 194 5.22 -7.77 -11.75
CA ARG A 194 3.94 -8.46 -11.54
C ARG A 194 4.09 -9.97 -11.72
N THR A 195 4.70 -10.38 -12.82
CA THR A 195 4.94 -11.79 -13.13
C THR A 195 5.78 -12.44 -12.03
N TYR A 196 6.84 -11.78 -11.58
CA TYR A 196 7.68 -12.30 -10.51
C TYR A 196 6.93 -12.34 -9.16
N PHE A 197 6.13 -11.32 -8.85
CA PHE A 197 5.27 -11.33 -7.68
C PHE A 197 4.33 -12.54 -7.68
N SER A 198 3.61 -12.78 -8.78
CA SER A 198 2.69 -13.91 -8.90
C SER A 198 3.42 -15.26 -8.76
N LYS A 199 4.53 -15.43 -9.46
CA LYS A 199 5.37 -16.64 -9.40
C LYS A 199 5.87 -16.92 -7.97
N THR A 200 6.28 -15.91 -7.23
CA THR A 200 6.84 -16.08 -5.89
C THR A 200 5.80 -16.15 -4.79
N SER A 201 4.71 -15.42 -4.89
CA SER A 201 3.64 -15.38 -3.88
C SER A 201 2.57 -16.45 -4.09
N GLY A 202 2.31 -16.85 -5.33
CA GLY A 202 1.17 -17.69 -5.71
C GLY A 202 -0.16 -16.91 -5.79
N PHE A 203 -0.11 -15.56 -5.82
CA PHE A 203 -1.26 -14.69 -5.99
C PHE A 203 -1.36 -14.17 -7.43
N PRO A 204 -2.56 -13.84 -7.94
CA PRO A 204 -2.72 -13.25 -9.26
C PRO A 204 -1.93 -11.94 -9.42
N GLU A 205 -1.44 -11.66 -10.61
CA GLU A 205 -0.66 -10.45 -10.92
C GLU A 205 -1.46 -9.16 -10.66
N GLU A 206 -2.75 -9.19 -10.98
CA GLU A 206 -3.69 -8.09 -10.77
C GLU A 206 -3.98 -7.80 -9.28
N ASN A 207 -3.57 -8.67 -8.38
CA ASN A 207 -3.70 -8.45 -6.94
C ASN A 207 -2.55 -7.63 -6.35
N LEU A 208 -1.51 -7.34 -7.16
CA LEU A 208 -0.51 -6.34 -6.84
C LEU A 208 -1.00 -4.98 -7.33
N ILE A 209 -1.47 -4.15 -6.42
CA ILE A 209 -1.97 -2.80 -6.69
C ILE A 209 -0.82 -1.81 -6.54
N LEU A 210 -0.37 -1.26 -7.66
CA LEU A 210 0.68 -0.25 -7.72
C LEU A 210 0.07 1.07 -8.18
N LEU A 211 0.25 2.14 -7.42
CA LEU A 211 -0.29 3.44 -7.82
C LEU A 211 0.55 4.15 -8.86
N SER A 212 1.86 3.86 -8.93
CA SER A 212 2.78 4.59 -9.83
C SER A 212 3.69 3.64 -10.60
N GLU A 213 3.90 3.94 -11.87
CA GLU A 213 4.93 3.32 -12.72
C GLU A 213 6.34 3.85 -12.46
N ASN A 214 6.49 4.90 -11.66
CA ASN A 214 7.76 5.51 -11.35
C ASN A 214 8.67 4.58 -10.56
N LYS A 215 9.67 4.00 -11.19
CA LYS A 215 10.61 3.04 -10.57
C LYS A 215 11.61 3.68 -9.62
N SER A 216 11.92 4.96 -9.81
CA SER A 216 12.92 5.71 -9.04
C SER A 216 12.31 6.69 -8.05
N LEU A 217 10.99 6.66 -7.87
CA LEU A 217 10.24 7.61 -7.10
C LEU A 217 10.02 7.10 -5.68
N ASP A 218 10.75 7.63 -4.72
CA ASP A 218 10.44 7.47 -3.30
C ASP A 218 9.56 8.64 -2.87
N LEU A 219 8.28 8.39 -2.66
CA LEU A 219 7.31 9.41 -2.20
C LEU A 219 7.70 9.99 -0.83
N SER A 220 8.56 9.32 -0.06
CA SER A 220 9.11 9.86 1.18
C SER A 220 10.17 10.95 0.96
N LEU A 221 10.70 11.06 -0.25
CA LEU A 221 11.62 12.12 -0.66
C LEU A 221 10.82 13.09 -1.50
N VAL A 222 10.38 14.18 -0.93
CA VAL A 222 9.58 15.23 -1.57
C VAL A 222 9.87 15.37 -3.06
N ILE A 223 8.85 15.08 -3.89
CA ILE A 223 8.98 15.09 -5.33
C ILE A 223 8.70 16.50 -5.84
N LYS A 224 9.67 17.39 -5.69
CA LYS A 224 9.58 18.68 -6.35
C LYS A 224 9.97 18.51 -7.82
N GLY A 225 8.99 18.73 -8.70
CA GLY A 225 9.22 18.85 -10.15
C GLY A 225 9.43 17.53 -10.92
N LYS A 226 9.04 16.37 -10.37
CA LYS A 226 8.98 15.12 -11.12
C LYS A 226 7.56 14.82 -11.56
N GLU A 227 7.39 14.39 -12.79
CA GLU A 227 6.13 13.91 -13.30
C GLU A 227 5.73 12.61 -12.59
N LEU A 228 4.50 12.57 -12.09
CA LEU A 228 3.89 11.36 -11.58
C LEU A 228 3.36 10.55 -12.77
N LEU A 229 3.67 9.27 -12.80
CA LEU A 229 3.15 8.32 -13.78
C LEU A 229 2.16 7.39 -13.07
N PRO A 230 0.88 7.82 -12.91
CA PRO A 230 -0.13 7.02 -12.24
C PRO A 230 -0.48 5.78 -13.06
N THR A 231 -0.74 4.66 -12.38
CA THR A 231 -1.35 3.48 -12.99
C THR A 231 -2.88 3.59 -12.94
N ARG A 232 -3.56 2.54 -13.40
CA ARG A 232 -5.01 2.36 -13.22
C ARG A 232 -5.36 1.18 -12.31
N ASP A 233 -4.42 0.75 -11.49
CA ASP A 233 -4.65 -0.45 -10.67
C ASP A 233 -5.64 -0.21 -9.55
N PHE A 234 -5.65 1.01 -9.00
CA PHE A 234 -6.57 1.32 -7.92
C PHE A 234 -8.02 1.41 -8.44
N GLU A 235 -8.23 2.06 -9.58
CA GLU A 235 -9.54 2.08 -10.23
C GLU A 235 -10.02 0.65 -10.55
N LYS A 236 -9.15 -0.20 -11.10
CA LYS A 236 -9.48 -1.63 -11.34
C LYS A 236 -9.84 -2.37 -10.05
N LEU A 237 -9.15 -2.08 -8.94
CA LEU A 237 -9.51 -2.63 -7.63
C LEU A 237 -10.90 -2.17 -7.20
N LEU A 238 -11.20 -0.87 -7.31
CA LEU A 238 -12.52 -0.33 -6.96
C LEU A 238 -13.62 -0.96 -7.82
N ASP A 239 -13.41 -1.04 -9.14
CA ASP A 239 -14.33 -1.72 -10.06
C ASP A 239 -14.56 -3.20 -9.71
N LYS A 240 -13.49 -3.91 -9.32
CA LYS A 240 -13.57 -5.30 -8.90
C LYS A 240 -14.38 -5.45 -7.60
N LEU A 241 -14.20 -4.55 -6.66
CA LEU A 241 -14.96 -4.53 -5.41
C LEU A 241 -16.43 -4.20 -5.64
N LEU A 242 -16.75 -3.25 -6.52
CA LEU A 242 -18.13 -2.87 -6.84
C LEU A 242 -18.95 -4.00 -7.48
N LYS A 243 -18.32 -4.97 -8.10
CA LYS A 243 -18.98 -6.16 -8.66
C LYS A 243 -19.36 -7.22 -7.60
N LYS A 244 -18.92 -7.04 -6.36
CA LYS A 244 -19.24 -7.91 -5.22
C LYS A 244 -20.41 -7.36 -4.40
#